data_157199b5e0eaca67d61b7ab29d43de86
#
_entry.id   157199b5e0eaca67d61b7ab29d43de86
#
_cell.length_a   1.000
_cell.length_b   1.000
_cell.length_c   1.000
_cell.angle_alpha   90.00
_cell.angle_beta   90.00
_cell.angle_gamma   90.00
#
_symmetry.space_group_name_H-M   'P 1'
#
loop_
_entity.id
_entity.type
_entity.pdbx_description
1 polymer ?
#
loop_
_entity_poly.entity_id
_entity_poly.type
_entity_poly.pdbx_seq_one_letter_code
_entity_poly.pdbx_strand_id
1 'polypeptide(L)'
;ARIENISWFAGILNGTSNYILSKMESDGIELKEGVKQAQELGFAEADPTLDLNGTDAAQKGKVLSYLAFGSKLDSSIELDIEGIDIVESIDFKFALELGYSIKPLSIGSYEKNRLILKSFPALIQQSSILSKVNDEMNAIEVFTKDSGSNLFYGPGAGPKPTASSILSDLFDIAQNIKVNYSKFGQGLMEISNNTFSCQRYLRLEVNDSPGVMAKISSFIAKQNLSIESVIQKEDLSQDGLIPIVIVLNECNENELEDLLNSFSN
;
A
#
# COMPACT_ATOMS: atom_id res chain seq x y z
N ALA A 1 17.83 -13.69 -10.29
CA ALA A 1 16.48 -13.54 -10.87
C ALA A 1 16.29 -14.16 -12.26
N ARG A 2 17.26 -14.82 -12.86
CA ARG A 2 17.10 -15.45 -14.20
C ARG A 2 16.61 -16.89 -14.15
N ILE A 3 16.56 -17.50 -12.98
CA ILE A 3 16.27 -18.95 -12.80
C ILE A 3 15.03 -19.16 -11.94
N GLU A 4 14.71 -18.24 -11.05
CA GLU A 4 13.60 -18.35 -10.09
C GLU A 4 12.38 -17.53 -10.51
N ASN A 5 11.21 -18.12 -10.32
CA ASN A 5 9.95 -17.43 -10.55
C ASN A 5 9.57 -16.63 -9.31
N ILE A 6 9.40 -15.32 -9.48
CA ILE A 6 8.86 -14.45 -8.45
C ILE A 6 7.40 -14.84 -8.21
N SER A 7 7.04 -15.08 -6.96
CA SER A 7 5.67 -15.39 -6.55
C SER A 7 4.88 -14.13 -6.25
N TRP A 8 5.51 -13.19 -5.51
CA TRP A 8 4.92 -11.90 -5.19
C TRP A 8 6.00 -10.85 -4.91
N PHE A 9 5.62 -9.60 -4.96
CA PHE A 9 6.38 -8.48 -4.43
C PHE A 9 5.49 -7.57 -3.59
N ALA A 10 6.11 -6.87 -2.64
CA ALA A 10 5.52 -5.76 -1.93
C ALA A 10 6.54 -4.62 -1.88
N GLY A 11 6.12 -3.39 -2.19
CA GLY A 11 7.07 -2.28 -2.29
C GLY A 11 6.51 -0.95 -1.81
N ILE A 12 7.37 -0.17 -1.16
CA ILE A 12 7.19 1.25 -0.91
C ILE A 12 7.84 1.97 -2.09
N LEU A 13 7.02 2.36 -3.08
CA LEU A 13 7.47 2.79 -4.40
C LEU A 13 7.44 4.29 -4.62
N ASN A 14 6.89 5.04 -3.67
CA ASN A 14 6.81 6.50 -3.70
C ASN A 14 7.45 7.09 -2.42
N GLY A 15 8.58 7.78 -2.58
CA GLY A 15 9.32 8.37 -1.47
C GLY A 15 8.59 9.54 -0.83
N THR A 16 7.85 10.34 -1.59
CA THR A 16 7.06 11.47 -1.10
C THR A 16 5.97 10.99 -0.14
N SER A 17 5.16 10.01 -0.56
CA SER A 17 4.12 9.44 0.27
C SER A 17 4.69 8.78 1.53
N ASN A 18 5.81 8.06 1.40
CA ASN A 18 6.45 7.44 2.55
C ASN A 18 7.01 8.46 3.53
N TYR A 19 7.61 9.55 3.03
CA TYR A 19 8.08 10.65 3.85
C TYR A 19 6.92 11.27 4.66
N ILE A 20 5.81 11.60 3.97
CA ILE A 20 4.64 12.21 4.60
C ILE A 20 4.08 11.31 5.70
N LEU A 21 3.82 10.03 5.42
CA LEU A 21 3.33 9.08 6.43
C LEU A 21 4.33 8.89 7.58
N SER A 22 5.64 8.89 7.30
CA SER A 22 6.66 8.80 8.33
C SER A 22 6.64 10.01 9.27
N LYS A 23 6.41 11.22 8.75
CA LYS A 23 6.29 12.44 9.57
C LYS A 23 4.98 12.48 10.35
N MET A 24 3.88 12.03 9.76
CA MET A 24 2.60 11.88 10.48
C MET A 24 2.75 10.90 11.67
N GLU A 25 3.48 9.78 11.46
CA GLU A 25 3.73 8.78 12.51
C GLU A 25 4.66 9.32 13.60
N SER A 26 5.80 9.92 13.24
CA SER A 26 6.83 10.32 14.22
C SER A 26 6.51 11.62 14.94
N ASP A 27 5.98 12.60 14.23
CA ASP A 27 5.81 13.98 14.73
C ASP A 27 4.34 14.27 15.10
N GLY A 28 3.41 13.36 14.76
CA GLY A 28 1.98 13.49 15.03
C GLY A 28 1.30 14.65 14.26
N ILE A 29 1.88 15.03 13.11
CA ILE A 29 1.36 16.11 12.28
C ILE A 29 0.24 15.62 11.35
N GLU A 30 -0.58 16.57 10.89
CA GLU A 30 -1.62 16.30 9.90
C GLU A 30 -1.04 16.20 8.47
N LEU A 31 -1.76 15.52 7.59
CA LEU A 31 -1.36 15.30 6.18
C LEU A 31 -0.91 16.61 5.49
N LYS A 32 -1.67 17.69 5.66
CA LYS A 32 -1.37 18.99 5.03
C LYS A 32 -0.01 19.55 5.44
N GLU A 33 0.36 19.41 6.72
CA GLU A 33 1.65 19.87 7.21
C GLU A 33 2.77 18.95 6.69
N GLY A 34 2.55 17.63 6.62
CA GLY A 34 3.48 16.68 6.01
C GLY A 34 3.76 16.98 4.53
N VAL A 35 2.72 17.31 3.77
CA VAL A 35 2.84 17.74 2.35
C VAL A 35 3.69 19.01 2.23
N LYS A 36 3.41 20.03 3.07
CA LYS A 36 4.17 21.27 3.07
C LYS A 36 5.66 21.05 3.36
N GLN A 37 5.97 20.25 4.37
CA GLN A 37 7.36 19.89 4.70
C GLN A 37 8.05 19.15 3.55
N ALA A 38 7.34 18.20 2.89
CA ALA A 38 7.86 17.51 1.73
C ALA A 38 8.16 18.46 0.57
N GLN A 39 7.32 19.49 0.34
CA GLN A 39 7.55 20.52 -0.66
C GLN A 39 8.75 21.41 -0.34
N GLU A 40 8.89 21.84 0.91
CA GLU A 40 10.01 22.67 1.38
C GLU A 40 11.36 21.95 1.24
N LEU A 41 11.37 20.62 1.41
CA LEU A 41 12.56 19.79 1.24
C LEU A 41 12.80 19.35 -0.22
N GLY A 42 11.86 19.63 -1.12
CA GLY A 42 11.97 19.26 -2.53
C GLY A 42 11.65 17.80 -2.82
N PHE A 43 11.00 17.08 -1.91
CA PHE A 43 10.50 15.72 -2.14
C PHE A 43 9.16 15.72 -2.88
N ALA A 44 8.32 16.73 -2.66
CA ALA A 44 7.06 16.92 -3.36
C ALA A 44 7.12 18.11 -4.31
N GLU A 45 6.48 17.98 -5.47
CA GLU A 45 6.27 19.06 -6.42
C GLU A 45 5.15 20.01 -5.92
N ALA A 46 4.92 21.13 -6.63
CA ALA A 46 3.86 22.07 -6.31
C ALA A 46 2.45 21.42 -6.36
N ASP A 47 2.25 20.48 -7.26
CA ASP A 47 1.05 19.63 -7.33
C ASP A 47 1.44 18.18 -7.04
N PRO A 48 1.30 17.71 -5.79
CA PRO A 48 1.65 16.35 -5.38
C PRO A 48 0.50 15.33 -5.57
N THR A 49 -0.51 15.66 -6.35
CA THR A 49 -1.74 14.84 -6.47
C THR A 49 -1.45 13.37 -6.82
N LEU A 50 -0.53 13.13 -7.75
CA LEU A 50 -0.18 11.76 -8.17
C LEU A 50 0.54 10.95 -7.08
N ASP A 51 1.25 11.63 -6.19
CA ASP A 51 1.86 11.01 -5.01
C ASP A 51 0.80 10.68 -3.98
N LEU A 52 -0.06 11.65 -3.63
CA LEU A 52 -1.05 11.52 -2.56
C LEU A 52 -2.15 10.51 -2.88
N ASN A 53 -2.63 10.50 -4.12
CA ASN A 53 -3.69 9.57 -4.55
C ASN A 53 -3.19 8.16 -4.93
N GLY A 54 -1.87 7.89 -4.80
CA GLY A 54 -1.28 6.58 -5.04
C GLY A 54 -1.03 6.22 -6.52
N THR A 55 -1.37 7.11 -7.46
CA THR A 55 -1.23 6.84 -8.91
C THR A 55 0.22 6.55 -9.31
N ASP A 56 1.19 7.34 -8.85
CA ASP A 56 2.61 7.13 -9.15
C ASP A 56 3.09 5.75 -8.67
N ALA A 57 2.76 5.40 -7.42
CA ALA A 57 3.12 4.11 -6.85
C ALA A 57 2.49 2.94 -7.63
N ALA A 58 1.22 3.06 -8.04
CA ALA A 58 0.51 2.05 -8.83
C ALA A 58 1.12 1.89 -10.23
N GLN A 59 1.51 2.98 -10.90
CA GLN A 59 2.20 2.93 -12.20
C GLN A 59 3.55 2.22 -12.09
N LYS A 60 4.32 2.49 -11.04
CA LYS A 60 5.57 1.77 -10.76
C LYS A 60 5.32 0.30 -10.45
N GLY A 61 4.26 -0.03 -9.69
CA GLY A 61 3.81 -1.39 -9.45
C GLY A 61 3.49 -2.14 -10.76
N LYS A 62 2.87 -1.46 -11.72
CA LYS A 62 2.62 -1.99 -13.08
C LYS A 62 3.90 -2.36 -13.81
N VAL A 63 4.91 -1.50 -13.76
CA VAL A 63 6.24 -1.78 -14.34
C VAL A 63 6.90 -2.97 -13.64
N LEU A 64 6.85 -3.01 -12.30
CA LEU A 64 7.40 -4.13 -11.54
C LEU A 64 6.70 -5.45 -11.85
N SER A 65 5.38 -5.44 -12.01
CA SER A 65 4.61 -6.64 -12.40
C SER A 65 5.05 -7.16 -13.77
N TYR A 66 5.31 -6.26 -14.72
CA TYR A 66 5.87 -6.65 -16.01
C TYR A 66 7.25 -7.31 -15.88
N LEU A 67 8.13 -6.74 -15.07
CA LEU A 67 9.48 -7.26 -14.85
C LEU A 67 9.48 -8.58 -14.06
N ALA A 68 8.59 -8.70 -13.06
CA ALA A 68 8.52 -9.86 -12.17
C ALA A 68 7.85 -11.07 -12.83
N PHE A 69 6.74 -10.84 -13.54
CA PHE A 69 5.88 -11.90 -14.05
C PHE A 69 5.90 -12.05 -15.57
N GLY A 70 6.54 -11.11 -16.27
CA GLY A 70 6.76 -11.20 -17.71
C GLY A 70 5.55 -10.92 -18.58
N SER A 71 4.51 -10.29 -18.06
CA SER A 71 3.29 -10.02 -18.79
C SER A 71 3.05 -8.55 -19.06
N LYS A 72 2.54 -8.27 -20.26
CA LYS A 72 1.99 -6.96 -20.57
C LYS A 72 0.62 -6.81 -19.92
N LEU A 73 0.47 -5.75 -19.15
CA LEU A 73 -0.84 -5.31 -18.69
C LEU A 73 -1.49 -4.48 -19.79
N ASP A 74 -2.77 -4.71 -20.03
CA ASP A 74 -3.56 -3.86 -20.91
C ASP A 74 -3.57 -2.43 -20.32
N SER A 75 -3.37 -1.43 -21.18
CA SER A 75 -3.42 -0.03 -20.76
C SER A 75 -4.82 0.41 -20.34
N SER A 76 -5.84 -0.31 -20.76
CA SER A 76 -7.25 -0.05 -20.41
C SER A 76 -7.66 -0.60 -19.02
N ILE A 77 -6.79 -1.41 -18.37
CA ILE A 77 -7.12 -1.97 -17.06
C ILE A 77 -6.98 -0.88 -16.01
N GLU A 78 -8.07 -0.64 -15.33
CA GLU A 78 -8.14 0.22 -14.15
C GLU A 78 -7.45 -0.47 -12.98
N LEU A 79 -6.51 0.24 -12.37
CA LEU A 79 -5.78 -0.26 -11.19
C LEU A 79 -6.60 0.05 -9.94
N ASP A 80 -6.57 -0.87 -9.00
CA ASP A 80 -7.15 -0.68 -7.68
C ASP A 80 -6.15 0.16 -6.83
N ILE A 81 -6.51 1.40 -6.59
CA ILE A 81 -5.64 2.40 -5.98
C ILE A 81 -6.39 3.11 -4.86
N GLU A 82 -5.77 3.13 -3.68
CA GLU A 82 -6.14 4.01 -2.59
C GLU A 82 -4.95 4.91 -2.26
N GLY A 83 -5.19 6.21 -2.15
CA GLY A 83 -4.18 7.19 -1.78
C GLY A 83 -3.91 7.26 -0.28
N ILE A 84 -2.85 7.98 0.08
CA ILE A 84 -2.57 8.27 1.49
C ILE A 84 -3.44 9.41 2.05
N ASP A 85 -4.20 10.08 1.21
CA ASP A 85 -5.10 11.17 1.54
C ASP A 85 -6.29 10.76 2.41
N ILE A 86 -6.57 9.46 2.50
CA ILE A 86 -7.57 8.90 3.43
C ILE A 86 -7.04 8.69 4.86
N VAL A 87 -5.71 8.76 5.06
CA VAL A 87 -5.07 8.48 6.35
C VAL A 87 -5.04 9.75 7.20
N GLU A 88 -5.51 9.66 8.42
CA GLU A 88 -5.49 10.74 9.39
C GLU A 88 -4.49 10.48 10.52
N SER A 89 -4.08 11.53 11.24
CA SER A 89 -3.11 11.41 12.34
C SER A 89 -3.58 10.47 13.46
N ILE A 90 -4.89 10.35 13.65
CA ILE A 90 -5.48 9.44 14.63
C ILE A 90 -5.23 7.97 14.29
N ASP A 91 -5.16 7.61 12.99
CA ASP A 91 -4.96 6.22 12.56
C ASP A 91 -3.60 5.68 13.01
N PHE A 92 -2.58 6.53 13.10
CA PHE A 92 -1.26 6.13 13.61
C PHE A 92 -1.29 5.74 15.09
N LYS A 93 -2.13 6.41 15.91
CA LYS A 93 -2.30 6.05 17.32
C LYS A 93 -2.90 4.67 17.48
N PHE A 94 -3.92 4.35 16.68
CA PHE A 94 -4.53 3.03 16.66
C PHE A 94 -3.60 1.96 16.08
N ALA A 95 -2.92 2.28 14.97
CA ALA A 95 -1.95 1.37 14.36
C ALA A 95 -0.85 0.99 15.36
N LEU A 96 -0.28 1.97 16.07
CA LEU A 96 0.75 1.74 17.08
C LEU A 96 0.27 0.81 18.20
N GLU A 97 -0.94 1.00 18.70
CA GLU A 97 -1.53 0.17 19.75
C GLU A 97 -1.78 -1.27 19.28
N LEU A 98 -2.14 -1.42 18.01
CA LEU A 98 -2.31 -2.73 17.38
C LEU A 98 -0.96 -3.40 17.02
N GLY A 99 0.18 -2.70 17.16
CA GLY A 99 1.51 -3.21 16.82
C GLY A 99 1.85 -3.10 15.34
N TYR A 100 1.24 -2.15 14.63
CA TYR A 100 1.44 -1.89 13.21
C TYR A 100 2.02 -0.49 12.97
N SER A 101 2.61 -0.31 11.79
CA SER A 101 2.95 0.99 11.16
C SER A 101 2.17 1.13 9.86
N ILE A 102 1.81 2.35 9.48
CA ILE A 102 1.12 2.61 8.21
C ILE A 102 2.14 2.95 7.13
N LYS A 103 2.13 2.21 6.02
CA LYS A 103 3.06 2.40 4.89
C LYS A 103 2.32 2.40 3.55
N PRO A 104 2.77 3.22 2.56
CA PRO A 104 2.18 3.24 1.22
C PRO A 104 2.71 2.04 0.42
N LEU A 105 1.94 0.95 0.38
CA LEU A 105 2.35 -0.28 -0.30
C LEU A 105 1.77 -0.39 -1.69
N SER A 106 2.61 -0.85 -2.62
CA SER A 106 2.16 -1.47 -3.86
C SER A 106 2.50 -2.96 -3.80
N ILE A 107 1.52 -3.81 -4.02
CA ILE A 107 1.69 -5.26 -4.01
C ILE A 107 1.39 -5.83 -5.38
N GLY A 108 2.13 -6.88 -5.75
CA GLY A 108 1.87 -7.66 -6.95
C GLY A 108 2.08 -9.14 -6.69
N SER A 109 1.14 -9.97 -7.10
CA SER A 109 1.28 -11.42 -7.07
C SER A 109 0.66 -12.06 -8.31
N TYR A 110 1.20 -13.22 -8.69
CA TYR A 110 0.71 -13.96 -9.84
C TYR A 110 0.44 -15.41 -9.47
N GLU A 111 -0.83 -15.75 -9.49
CA GLU A 111 -1.29 -17.10 -9.20
C GLU A 111 -2.40 -17.53 -10.16
N LYS A 112 -2.38 -18.80 -10.57
CA LYS A 112 -3.43 -19.41 -11.40
C LYS A 112 -3.80 -18.60 -12.64
N ASN A 113 -2.79 -18.00 -13.29
CA ASN A 113 -2.95 -17.16 -14.49
C ASN A 113 -3.66 -15.81 -14.25
N ARG A 114 -3.72 -15.35 -13.00
CA ARG A 114 -4.32 -14.08 -12.59
C ARG A 114 -3.29 -13.23 -11.88
N LEU A 115 -3.29 -11.96 -12.21
CA LEU A 115 -2.46 -10.94 -11.55
C LEU A 115 -3.30 -10.21 -10.51
N ILE A 116 -2.77 -10.09 -9.31
CA ILE A 116 -3.23 -9.14 -8.31
C ILE A 116 -2.24 -7.98 -8.33
N LEU A 117 -2.75 -6.76 -8.47
CA LEU A 117 -1.96 -5.54 -8.43
C LEU A 117 -2.77 -4.44 -7.75
N LYS A 118 -2.35 -4.05 -6.54
CA LYS A 118 -3.00 -3.02 -5.72
C LYS A 118 -1.97 -2.04 -5.19
N SER A 119 -2.40 -0.79 -4.95
CA SER A 119 -1.59 0.24 -4.29
C SER A 119 -2.47 0.95 -3.26
N PHE A 120 -2.07 0.90 -1.99
CA PHE A 120 -2.89 1.40 -0.88
C PHE A 120 -2.05 1.66 0.38
N PRO A 121 -2.51 2.52 1.30
CA PRO A 121 -1.93 2.60 2.63
C PRO A 121 -2.24 1.32 3.41
N ALA A 122 -1.20 0.64 3.87
CA ALA A 122 -1.31 -0.66 4.54
C ALA A 122 -0.81 -0.61 5.98
N LEU A 123 -1.50 -1.29 6.88
CA LEU A 123 -0.99 -1.59 8.21
C LEU A 123 -0.02 -2.76 8.11
N ILE A 124 1.24 -2.51 8.42
CA ILE A 124 2.32 -3.50 8.38
C ILE A 124 2.78 -3.78 9.81
N GLN A 125 2.85 -5.05 10.18
CA GLN A 125 3.35 -5.44 11.50
C GLN A 125 4.72 -4.81 11.77
N GLN A 126 4.94 -4.28 12.97
CA GLN A 126 6.19 -3.64 13.35
C GLN A 126 7.41 -4.59 13.32
N SER A 127 7.17 -5.90 13.32
CA SER A 127 8.20 -6.92 13.13
C SER A 127 8.68 -7.05 11.68
N SER A 128 7.90 -6.58 10.71
CA SER A 128 8.27 -6.61 9.29
C SER A 128 9.39 -5.63 8.99
N ILE A 129 10.27 -5.99 8.07
CA ILE A 129 11.36 -5.13 7.62
C ILE A 129 10.85 -3.90 6.86
N LEU A 130 9.73 -4.02 6.13
CA LEU A 130 9.12 -2.90 5.41
C LEU A 130 8.57 -1.82 6.36
N SER A 131 8.19 -2.16 7.59
CA SER A 131 7.75 -1.19 8.58
C SER A 131 8.87 -0.21 9.00
N LYS A 132 10.13 -0.58 8.79
CA LYS A 132 11.32 0.22 9.14
C LYS A 132 11.82 1.11 8.00
N VAL A 133 11.16 1.08 6.88
CA VAL A 133 11.46 1.95 5.73
C VAL A 133 10.79 3.29 5.97
N ASN A 134 11.57 4.29 6.40
CA ASN A 134 11.08 5.61 6.79
C ASN A 134 11.59 6.71 5.85
N ASP A 135 11.05 7.91 6.04
CA ASP A 135 11.38 9.12 5.30
C ASP A 135 11.18 8.94 3.78
N GLU A 136 12.02 9.51 2.96
CA GLU A 136 11.94 9.44 1.48
C GLU A 136 12.43 8.10 0.89
N MET A 137 12.76 7.13 1.74
CA MET A 137 13.34 5.87 1.29
C MET A 137 12.31 4.95 0.66
N ASN A 138 12.76 4.23 -0.36
CA ASN A 138 11.99 3.20 -1.04
C ASN A 138 12.52 1.80 -0.69
N ALA A 139 11.65 0.82 -0.77
CA ALA A 139 12.03 -0.58 -0.64
C ALA A 139 11.11 -1.47 -1.47
N ILE A 140 11.66 -2.57 -1.94
CA ILE A 140 10.91 -3.63 -2.63
C ILE A 140 11.33 -4.96 -2.02
N GLU A 141 10.38 -5.67 -1.45
CA GLU A 141 10.52 -7.05 -1.03
C GLU A 141 9.98 -7.96 -2.13
N VAL A 142 10.80 -8.91 -2.55
CA VAL A 142 10.47 -9.87 -3.61
C VAL A 142 10.60 -11.27 -3.03
N PHE A 143 9.55 -12.07 -3.19
CA PHE A 143 9.54 -13.45 -2.73
C PHE A 143 9.61 -14.43 -3.88
N THR A 144 10.54 -15.38 -3.75
CA THR A 144 10.68 -16.53 -4.64
C THR A 144 10.55 -17.82 -3.83
N LYS A 145 10.11 -18.91 -4.50
CA LYS A 145 9.90 -20.18 -3.79
C LYS A 145 11.20 -20.81 -3.27
N ASP A 146 12.30 -20.60 -4.00
CA ASP A 146 13.57 -21.28 -3.73
C ASP A 146 14.48 -20.44 -2.82
N SER A 147 14.59 -19.11 -3.04
CA SER A 147 15.46 -18.22 -2.26
C SER A 147 14.73 -17.50 -1.11
N GLY A 148 13.40 -17.61 -1.03
CA GLY A 148 12.62 -16.88 -0.03
C GLY A 148 12.53 -15.38 -0.32
N SER A 149 12.55 -14.56 0.73
CA SER A 149 12.39 -13.12 0.65
C SER A 149 13.73 -12.42 0.41
N ASN A 150 13.74 -11.49 -0.54
CA ASN A 150 14.86 -10.60 -0.84
C ASN A 150 14.39 -9.15 -0.79
N LEU A 151 15.16 -8.28 -0.12
CA LEU A 151 14.83 -6.87 0.01
C LEU A 151 15.82 -6.01 -0.78
N PHE A 152 15.28 -5.10 -1.57
CA PHE A 152 16.00 -4.00 -2.20
C PHE A 152 15.59 -2.71 -1.51
N TYR A 153 16.56 -1.98 -0.97
CA TYR A 153 16.33 -0.76 -0.20
C TYR A 153 17.28 0.35 -0.67
N GLY A 154 16.75 1.55 -0.82
CA GLY A 154 17.56 2.71 -1.19
C GLY A 154 16.72 3.94 -1.53
N PRO A 155 17.38 5.08 -1.86
CA PRO A 155 16.68 6.26 -2.33
C PRO A 155 16.10 6.01 -3.72
N GLY A 156 14.79 6.28 -3.88
CA GLY A 156 14.08 6.06 -5.16
C GLY A 156 14.22 7.22 -6.15
N ALA A 157 14.62 8.42 -5.68
CA ALA A 157 14.70 9.63 -6.47
C ALA A 157 15.90 10.50 -6.02
N GLY A 158 16.13 11.58 -6.76
CA GLY A 158 17.21 12.55 -6.49
C GLY A 158 18.35 12.52 -7.50
N PRO A 159 19.22 13.54 -7.51
CA PRO A 159 20.25 13.70 -8.54
C PRO A 159 21.22 12.54 -8.66
N LYS A 160 21.70 12.01 -7.53
CA LYS A 160 22.69 10.93 -7.51
C LYS A 160 22.11 9.57 -7.97
N PRO A 161 20.98 9.09 -7.43
CA PRO A 161 20.34 7.86 -7.92
C PRO A 161 20.00 7.92 -9.40
N THR A 162 19.43 9.04 -9.86
CA THR A 162 19.08 9.23 -11.27
C THR A 162 20.32 9.21 -12.17
N ALA A 163 21.39 9.93 -11.81
CA ALA A 163 22.64 9.92 -12.57
C ALA A 163 23.27 8.52 -12.59
N SER A 164 23.23 7.79 -11.48
CA SER A 164 23.74 6.41 -11.40
C SER A 164 23.00 5.47 -12.35
N SER A 165 21.67 5.58 -12.43
CA SER A 165 20.84 4.76 -13.33
C SER A 165 21.14 5.07 -14.78
N ILE A 166 21.25 6.37 -15.15
CA ILE A 166 21.61 6.79 -16.53
C ILE A 166 22.99 6.26 -16.91
N LEU A 167 23.97 6.36 -16.02
CA LEU A 167 25.31 5.85 -16.28
C LEU A 167 25.34 4.33 -16.44
N SER A 168 24.54 3.60 -15.66
CA SER A 168 24.40 2.15 -15.80
C SER A 168 23.84 1.79 -17.18
N ASP A 169 22.77 2.46 -17.62
CA ASP A 169 22.18 2.22 -18.94
C ASP A 169 23.16 2.52 -20.08
N LEU A 170 23.91 3.62 -19.98
CA LEU A 170 24.94 3.96 -20.95
C LEU A 170 26.06 2.91 -21.01
N PHE A 171 26.44 2.36 -19.85
CA PHE A 171 27.45 1.31 -19.77
C PHE A 171 26.96 0.00 -20.41
N ASP A 172 25.71 -0.38 -20.17
CA ASP A 172 25.08 -1.56 -20.78
C ASP A 172 25.00 -1.42 -22.32
N ILE A 173 24.64 -0.23 -22.80
CA ILE A 173 24.64 0.09 -24.25
C ILE A 173 26.06 -0.02 -24.82
N ALA A 174 27.06 0.55 -24.17
CA ALA A 174 28.44 0.51 -24.60
C ALA A 174 29.01 -0.92 -24.67
N GLN A 175 28.56 -1.80 -23.77
CA GLN A 175 28.94 -3.22 -23.80
C GLN A 175 28.09 -4.08 -24.75
N ASN A 176 27.16 -3.49 -25.51
CA ASN A 176 26.21 -4.21 -26.36
C ASN A 176 25.39 -5.27 -25.58
N ILE A 177 25.10 -5.03 -24.30
CA ILE A 177 24.23 -5.91 -23.51
C ILE A 177 22.82 -5.81 -24.06
N LYS A 178 22.39 -6.87 -24.75
CA LYS A 178 21.03 -6.96 -25.26
C LYS A 178 20.13 -7.61 -24.22
N VAL A 179 19.17 -6.85 -23.71
CA VAL A 179 18.08 -7.41 -22.91
C VAL A 179 17.14 -8.15 -23.85
N ASN A 180 17.00 -9.45 -23.65
CA ASN A 180 16.08 -10.26 -24.45
C ASN A 180 14.66 -10.17 -23.87
N TYR A 181 13.90 -9.21 -24.33
CA TYR A 181 12.51 -8.99 -23.94
C TYR A 181 11.54 -10.09 -24.45
N SER A 182 11.97 -10.97 -25.38
CA SER A 182 11.13 -12.03 -25.92
C SER A 182 10.79 -13.14 -24.90
N LYS A 183 11.47 -13.15 -23.75
CA LYS A 183 11.16 -14.04 -22.63
C LYS A 183 10.03 -13.52 -21.72
N PHE A 184 9.69 -12.27 -21.83
CA PHE A 184 8.57 -11.67 -21.13
C PHE A 184 7.31 -12.04 -21.92
N GLY A 185 6.42 -12.76 -21.28
CA GLY A 185 5.33 -13.55 -21.85
C GLY A 185 4.51 -12.92 -22.99
N GLN A 186 3.97 -13.77 -23.82
CA GLN A 186 3.22 -13.39 -25.02
C GLN A 186 1.71 -13.17 -24.77
N GLY A 187 1.27 -13.05 -23.52
CA GLY A 187 -0.15 -12.92 -23.17
C GLY A 187 -0.45 -11.64 -22.36
N LEU A 188 -1.65 -11.11 -22.56
CA LEU A 188 -2.26 -10.16 -21.63
C LEU A 188 -2.66 -10.93 -20.38
N MET A 189 -2.29 -10.43 -19.19
CA MET A 189 -2.78 -10.97 -17.93
C MET A 189 -4.07 -10.27 -17.55
N GLU A 190 -5.02 -11.03 -17.05
CA GLU A 190 -6.19 -10.49 -16.39
C GLU A 190 -5.84 -10.09 -14.95
N ILE A 191 -6.18 -8.87 -14.56
CA ILE A 191 -6.13 -8.45 -13.17
C ILE A 191 -7.38 -8.99 -12.48
N SER A 192 -7.18 -9.56 -11.30
CA SER A 192 -8.25 -10.15 -10.49
C SER A 192 -8.15 -9.69 -9.04
N ASN A 193 -8.19 -8.37 -8.81
CA ASN A 193 -8.04 -7.78 -7.48
C ASN A 193 -9.15 -8.22 -6.50
N ASN A 194 -10.35 -8.50 -7.01
CA ASN A 194 -11.48 -8.97 -6.19
C ASN A 194 -11.23 -10.31 -5.48
N THR A 195 -10.20 -11.05 -5.90
CA THR A 195 -9.80 -12.30 -5.22
C THR A 195 -8.75 -12.09 -4.13
N PHE A 196 -8.21 -10.89 -4.01
CA PHE A 196 -7.26 -10.55 -2.95
C PHE A 196 -7.98 -10.46 -1.62
N SER A 197 -7.59 -11.33 -0.68
CA SER A 197 -8.12 -11.34 0.67
C SER A 197 -7.04 -10.90 1.66
N CYS A 198 -7.38 -9.99 2.53
CA CYS A 198 -6.53 -9.53 3.63
C CYS A 198 -7.38 -9.08 4.80
N GLN A 199 -6.74 -8.90 5.95
CA GLN A 199 -7.36 -8.21 7.09
C GLN A 199 -7.71 -6.78 6.70
N ARG A 200 -8.84 -6.26 7.23
CA ARG A 200 -9.31 -4.90 6.94
C ARG A 200 -9.38 -4.07 8.21
N TYR A 201 -8.82 -2.88 8.12
CA TYR A 201 -8.92 -1.86 9.15
C TYR A 201 -10.10 -0.94 8.83
N LEU A 202 -11.01 -0.78 9.78
CA LEU A 202 -12.15 0.13 9.67
C LEU A 202 -12.12 1.08 10.85
N ARG A 203 -12.16 2.38 10.60
CA ARG A 203 -12.40 3.41 11.60
C ARG A 203 -13.81 3.97 11.41
N LEU A 204 -14.62 3.84 12.44
CA LEU A 204 -16.00 4.33 12.47
C LEU A 204 -16.11 5.43 13.51
N GLU A 205 -16.75 6.53 13.15
CA GLU A 205 -17.09 7.61 14.07
C GLU A 205 -18.57 7.49 14.46
N VAL A 206 -18.82 7.24 15.72
CA VAL A 206 -20.16 6.92 16.21
C VAL A 206 -20.55 7.74 17.42
N ASN A 207 -21.86 7.97 17.59
CA ASN A 207 -22.37 8.53 18.85
C ASN A 207 -22.15 7.53 19.99
N ASP A 208 -21.67 8.03 21.13
CA ASP A 208 -21.58 7.19 22.34
C ASP A 208 -22.98 6.91 22.89
N SER A 209 -23.51 5.77 22.52
CA SER A 209 -24.82 5.36 23.00
C SER A 209 -24.91 3.83 23.18
N PRO A 210 -25.65 3.36 24.20
CA PRO A 210 -25.84 1.95 24.42
C PRO A 210 -26.39 1.23 23.17
N GLY A 211 -25.75 0.11 22.80
CA GLY A 211 -26.18 -0.73 21.68
C GLY A 211 -25.50 -0.44 20.34
N VAL A 212 -24.66 0.59 20.21
CA VAL A 212 -23.93 0.88 18.96
C VAL A 212 -23.02 -0.29 18.59
N MET A 213 -22.19 -0.78 19.50
CA MET A 213 -21.36 -1.97 19.25
C MET A 213 -22.16 -3.23 18.91
N ALA A 214 -23.33 -3.41 19.52
CA ALA A 214 -24.21 -4.53 19.17
C ALA A 214 -24.74 -4.43 17.74
N LYS A 215 -25.06 -3.23 17.26
CA LYS A 215 -25.45 -3.00 15.87
C LYS A 215 -24.31 -3.27 14.91
N ILE A 216 -23.13 -2.68 15.15
CA ILE A 216 -21.95 -2.86 14.31
C ILE A 216 -21.60 -4.35 14.19
N SER A 217 -21.48 -5.05 15.31
CA SER A 217 -21.16 -6.48 15.31
C SER A 217 -22.25 -7.34 14.64
N SER A 218 -23.52 -6.92 14.72
CA SER A 218 -24.62 -7.58 14.01
C SER A 218 -24.51 -7.41 12.49
N PHE A 219 -24.11 -6.23 11.99
CA PHE A 219 -23.87 -6.02 10.55
C PHE A 219 -22.70 -6.87 10.04
N ILE A 220 -21.59 -6.89 10.78
CA ILE A 220 -20.41 -7.69 10.42
C ILE A 220 -20.78 -9.18 10.38
N ALA A 221 -21.48 -9.68 11.39
CA ALA A 221 -21.91 -11.06 11.46
C ALA A 221 -22.89 -11.46 10.33
N LYS A 222 -23.79 -10.56 9.90
CA LYS A 222 -24.70 -10.79 8.77
C LYS A 222 -23.96 -10.99 7.44
N GLN A 223 -22.79 -10.37 7.27
CA GLN A 223 -21.93 -10.56 6.11
C GLN A 223 -20.99 -11.78 6.27
N ASN A 224 -21.19 -12.59 7.32
CA ASN A 224 -20.35 -13.74 7.63
C ASN A 224 -18.87 -13.38 7.86
N LEU A 225 -18.60 -12.13 8.27
CA LEU A 225 -17.27 -11.65 8.62
C LEU A 225 -17.00 -11.78 10.11
N SER A 226 -15.74 -11.92 10.49
CA SER A 226 -15.29 -12.01 11.87
C SER A 226 -14.42 -10.81 12.25
N ILE A 227 -14.56 -10.40 13.49
CA ILE A 227 -13.76 -9.34 14.11
C ILE A 227 -12.53 -9.99 14.75
N GLU A 228 -11.35 -9.49 14.43
CA GLU A 228 -10.10 -9.88 15.08
C GLU A 228 -9.84 -9.02 16.32
N SER A 229 -9.98 -7.71 16.19
CA SER A 229 -9.80 -6.77 17.29
C SER A 229 -10.70 -5.56 17.18
N VAL A 230 -11.00 -4.97 18.34
CA VAL A 230 -11.76 -3.73 18.47
C VAL A 230 -11.06 -2.83 19.47
N ILE A 231 -10.90 -1.57 19.11
CA ILE A 231 -10.41 -0.53 20.03
C ILE A 231 -11.42 0.62 20.03
N GLN A 232 -11.83 1.05 21.21
CA GLN A 232 -12.65 2.23 21.41
C GLN A 232 -11.92 3.16 22.39
N LYS A 233 -11.82 4.44 22.06
CA LYS A 233 -11.14 5.43 22.90
C LYS A 233 -12.00 6.68 23.06
N GLU A 234 -12.51 6.87 24.27
CA GLU A 234 -13.30 8.04 24.64
C GLU A 234 -12.48 9.32 24.67
N ASP A 235 -11.19 9.24 25.03
CA ASP A 235 -10.25 10.37 25.10
C ASP A 235 -9.91 10.96 23.72
N LEU A 236 -10.26 10.27 22.64
CA LEU A 236 -10.10 10.73 21.25
C LEU A 236 -11.43 11.21 20.63
N SER A 237 -12.45 11.41 21.44
CA SER A 237 -13.74 11.94 20.97
C SER A 237 -13.61 13.34 20.35
N GLN A 238 -14.22 13.53 19.18
CA GLN A 238 -14.32 14.82 18.49
C GLN A 238 -15.79 15.10 18.17
N ASP A 239 -16.24 16.33 18.42
CA ASP A 239 -17.61 16.78 18.13
C ASP A 239 -18.74 15.87 18.70
N GLY A 240 -18.45 15.15 19.79
CA GLY A 240 -19.39 14.21 20.43
C GLY A 240 -19.43 12.82 19.77
N LEU A 241 -18.60 12.58 18.78
CA LEU A 241 -18.41 11.26 18.16
C LEU A 241 -17.20 10.56 18.79
N ILE A 242 -17.29 9.27 18.95
CA ILE A 242 -16.20 8.42 19.46
C ILE A 242 -15.67 7.55 18.33
N PRO A 243 -14.34 7.55 18.09
CA PRO A 243 -13.75 6.67 17.12
C PRO A 243 -13.73 5.22 17.65
N ILE A 244 -14.25 4.31 16.84
CA ILE A 244 -14.13 2.88 17.03
C ILE A 244 -13.33 2.31 15.89
N VAL A 245 -12.23 1.64 16.20
CA VAL A 245 -11.43 0.90 15.22
C VAL A 245 -11.75 -0.58 15.33
N ILE A 246 -11.98 -1.19 14.19
CA ILE A 246 -12.27 -2.62 14.05
C ILE A 246 -11.27 -3.19 13.03
N VAL A 247 -10.58 -4.23 13.41
CA VAL A 247 -9.82 -5.06 12.49
C VAL A 247 -10.64 -6.30 12.19
N LEU A 248 -11.00 -6.47 10.92
CA LEU A 248 -11.67 -7.66 10.43
C LEU A 248 -10.65 -8.75 10.08
N ASN A 249 -11.04 -10.00 10.23
CA ASN A 249 -10.30 -11.11 9.63
C ASN A 249 -10.25 -10.95 8.11
N GLU A 250 -9.47 -11.81 7.45
CA GLU A 250 -9.31 -11.75 6.00
C GLU A 250 -10.66 -11.77 5.29
N CYS A 251 -10.87 -10.75 4.46
CA CYS A 251 -12.00 -10.66 3.55
C CYS A 251 -11.56 -10.05 2.22
N ASN A 252 -12.30 -10.37 1.15
CA ASN A 252 -12.08 -9.81 -0.16
C ASN A 252 -12.84 -8.48 -0.34
N GLU A 253 -12.63 -7.84 -1.49
CA GLU A 253 -13.20 -6.51 -1.78
C GLU A 253 -14.73 -6.51 -1.79
N ASN A 254 -15.35 -7.52 -2.43
CA ASN A 254 -16.82 -7.59 -2.52
C ASN A 254 -17.47 -7.75 -1.13
N GLU A 255 -16.87 -8.58 -0.27
CA GLU A 255 -17.34 -8.76 1.11
C GLU A 255 -17.23 -7.47 1.93
N LEU A 256 -16.17 -6.69 1.71
CA LEU A 256 -16.00 -5.39 2.36
C LEU A 256 -17.04 -4.38 1.84
N GLU A 257 -17.24 -4.28 0.53
CA GLU A 257 -18.25 -3.38 -0.07
C GLU A 257 -19.66 -3.70 0.44
N ASP A 258 -20.03 -4.98 0.50
CA ASP A 258 -21.33 -5.41 1.03
C ASP A 258 -21.51 -4.99 2.49
N LEU A 259 -20.45 -5.09 3.30
CA LEU A 259 -20.45 -4.61 4.69
C LEU A 259 -20.64 -3.10 4.75
N LEU A 260 -19.84 -2.31 4.01
CA LEU A 260 -19.91 -0.84 4.02
C LEU A 260 -21.31 -0.35 3.57
N ASN A 261 -21.88 -0.98 2.55
CA ASN A 261 -23.24 -0.68 2.09
C ASN A 261 -24.29 -0.97 3.19
N SER A 262 -24.05 -1.97 4.03
CA SER A 262 -24.97 -2.31 5.14
C SER A 262 -24.98 -1.27 6.26
N PHE A 263 -23.89 -0.52 6.47
CA PHE A 263 -23.82 0.59 7.43
C PHE A 263 -24.58 1.83 6.98
N SER A 264 -24.77 2.00 5.67
CA SER A 264 -25.44 3.17 5.07
C SER A 264 -26.97 3.04 5.04
N ASN A 265 -27.53 1.87 5.36
CA ASN A 265 -28.95 1.56 5.43
C ASN A 265 -29.43 1.43 6.88
#